data_a76d590c8812553b9d3b86cb94799643
#
_entry.id   a76d590c8812553b9d3b86cb94799643
#
_cell.length_a   1.000
_cell.length_b   1.000
_cell.length_c   1.000
_cell.angle_alpha   90.00
_cell.angle_beta   90.00
_cell.angle_gamma   90.00
#
_symmetry.space_group_name_H-M   'P 1'
#
loop_
_entity.id
_entity.type
_entity.pdbx_description
1 polymer ?
#
loop_
_entity_poly.entity_id
_entity_poly.type
_entity_poly.pdbx_seq_one_letter_code
_entity_poly.pdbx_strand_id
1 'polypeptide(L)'
;MKNLNIPVGVSDFTEIRKNGYYYIDKSGLIKDILKTASTKVTLITRPRRFGKTLAMSMLDAYFDIRKDSKQLFDGLEISQNQVLCSEWMNKYPTIFVSFRQVEGLDFKGAYDMLTVVIANLFNEHIYLLDSKKATEFQKTSFKNLLSGNASVKEVKSSIYLLMNMMNDYYNEPVILLIDEYDVPVAKANNNGYYNEMLDVMKSLMQTVKDNKTLKFAIITGCLRIAKESIFTGMNNFVSDTIVSSHLNEYFGFTQKEVNKILSDADAITYADLIKEWYDGYHFGNYDIYCPWDVMNYILDLQYNPKAEPQSYWKNTSDNAIIRSFIDYSGSNITRKLEVLMSGGHIFQHIDEYLTYDYLHSDEDNIWSILYLTGYLTQVKEDVGRKLDDSKMTALTIPNKEIRDIFETTVIKWFDDSARMWNRKALFDAVWSGNSESITYEMNKLLRKTISYHDYREDFYHAFLAGIFAGAGYMVDSNKEHGEGRSDVVVYDTINARVAVFEAKYTRALDKLESECDIALEHIDERMYAKEYEDDYDDIMCYGISFFKKRCLVKKK
;
A
#
# COMPACT_ATOMS: atom_id res chain seq x y z
N MET A 1 20.32 -6.17 -23.25
CA MET A 1 20.08 -6.54 -21.84
C MET A 1 20.48 -8.00 -21.62
N LYS A 2 21.10 -8.28 -20.49
CA LYS A 2 21.40 -9.63 -20.04
C LYS A 2 20.17 -10.19 -19.32
N ASN A 3 19.82 -11.45 -19.63
CA ASN A 3 18.70 -12.12 -18.99
C ASN A 3 19.10 -12.55 -17.57
N LEU A 4 18.48 -11.93 -16.55
CA LEU A 4 18.58 -12.33 -15.15
C LEU A 4 17.39 -13.24 -14.82
N ASN A 5 17.64 -14.32 -14.08
CA ASN A 5 16.57 -15.20 -13.62
C ASN A 5 15.85 -14.58 -12.41
N ILE A 6 14.96 -13.61 -12.67
CA ILE A 6 14.32 -12.77 -11.65
C ILE A 6 13.16 -13.52 -10.99
N PRO A 7 13.17 -13.70 -9.65
CA PRO A 7 12.15 -14.48 -8.93
C PRO A 7 10.96 -13.61 -8.51
N VAL A 8 10.21 -13.06 -9.47
CA VAL A 8 9.00 -12.30 -9.13
C VAL A 8 7.97 -13.22 -8.49
N GLY A 9 7.50 -12.83 -7.28
CA GLY A 9 6.50 -13.59 -6.53
C GLY A 9 7.05 -14.72 -5.66
N VAL A 10 8.34 -15.04 -5.75
CA VAL A 10 8.99 -16.04 -4.88
C VAL A 10 9.49 -15.36 -3.61
N SER A 11 9.04 -15.82 -2.45
CA SER A 11 9.45 -15.32 -1.14
C SER A 11 10.16 -16.37 -0.27
N ASP A 12 10.43 -17.54 -0.82
CA ASP A 12 11.20 -18.58 -0.17
C ASP A 12 12.69 -18.45 -0.51
N PHE A 13 13.51 -18.14 0.51
CA PHE A 13 14.95 -17.98 0.37
C PHE A 13 15.63 -19.26 -0.11
N THR A 14 15.19 -20.42 0.38
CA THR A 14 15.75 -21.72 0.01
C THR A 14 15.50 -22.01 -1.47
N GLU A 15 14.30 -21.74 -1.97
CA GLU A 15 13.95 -21.87 -3.38
C GLU A 15 14.80 -20.96 -4.25
N ILE A 16 14.93 -19.68 -3.86
CA ILE A 16 15.74 -18.70 -4.60
C ILE A 16 17.18 -19.17 -4.73
N ARG A 17 17.80 -19.63 -3.64
CA ARG A 17 19.20 -20.02 -3.64
C ARG A 17 19.45 -21.35 -4.33
N LYS A 18 18.57 -22.33 -4.17
CA LYS A 18 18.71 -23.66 -4.83
C LYS A 18 18.56 -23.59 -6.34
N ASN A 19 17.66 -22.73 -6.83
CA ASN A 19 17.39 -22.59 -8.26
C ASN A 19 18.29 -21.56 -8.95
N GLY A 20 19.21 -20.93 -8.21
CA GLY A 20 20.11 -19.91 -8.76
C GLY A 20 19.36 -18.68 -9.29
N TYR A 21 18.24 -18.33 -8.69
CA TYR A 21 17.51 -17.10 -9.02
C TYR A 21 18.32 -15.88 -8.59
N TYR A 22 18.07 -14.75 -9.26
CA TYR A 22 18.76 -13.51 -8.94
C TYR A 22 18.40 -13.04 -7.53
N TYR A 23 19.41 -12.80 -6.72
CA TYR A 23 19.24 -12.41 -5.32
C TYR A 23 20.16 -11.25 -4.93
N ILE A 24 19.60 -10.25 -4.27
CA ILE A 24 20.36 -9.18 -3.63
C ILE A 24 20.59 -9.58 -2.17
N ASP A 25 21.86 -9.66 -1.82
CA ASP A 25 22.29 -10.14 -0.50
C ASP A 25 21.83 -9.22 0.63
N LYS A 26 20.98 -9.74 1.50
CA LYS A 26 20.48 -9.11 2.72
C LYS A 26 20.89 -9.90 3.99
N SER A 27 21.84 -10.83 3.84
CA SER A 27 22.25 -11.70 4.96
C SER A 27 22.97 -10.95 6.11
N GLY A 28 23.40 -9.72 5.88
CA GLY A 28 23.87 -8.81 6.93
C GLY A 28 22.83 -8.57 8.03
N LEU A 29 21.52 -8.69 7.72
CA LEU A 29 20.43 -8.64 8.70
C LEU A 29 20.65 -9.61 9.86
N ILE A 30 21.12 -10.82 9.58
CA ILE A 30 21.40 -11.86 10.60
C ILE A 30 22.41 -11.35 11.63
N LYS A 31 23.51 -10.77 11.15
CA LYS A 31 24.55 -10.20 12.01
C LYS A 31 24.03 -9.08 12.90
N ASP A 32 23.20 -8.19 12.34
CA ASP A 32 22.68 -7.04 13.08
C ASP A 32 21.61 -7.45 14.10
N ILE A 33 20.76 -8.42 13.78
CA ILE A 33 19.85 -9.03 14.77
C ILE A 33 20.64 -9.67 15.91
N LEU A 34 21.70 -10.41 15.62
CA LEU A 34 22.49 -11.09 16.63
C LEU A 34 23.32 -10.15 17.53
N LYS A 35 23.66 -8.94 17.06
CA LYS A 35 24.25 -7.88 17.92
C LYS A 35 23.32 -7.45 19.05
N THR A 36 22.03 -7.54 18.83
CA THR A 36 20.98 -7.16 19.78
C THR A 36 20.27 -8.38 20.40
N ALA A 37 20.89 -9.55 20.36
CA ALA A 37 20.32 -10.82 20.85
C ALA A 37 19.93 -10.83 22.35
N SER A 38 20.30 -9.81 23.12
CA SER A 38 19.76 -9.54 24.46
C SER A 38 18.29 -9.07 24.41
N THR A 39 17.82 -8.55 23.29
CA THR A 39 16.41 -8.18 23.06
C THR A 39 15.60 -9.43 22.82
N LYS A 40 14.63 -9.70 23.70
CA LYS A 40 13.82 -10.92 23.61
C LYS A 40 12.82 -10.91 22.46
N VAL A 41 12.26 -9.75 22.12
CA VAL A 41 11.26 -9.61 21.06
C VAL A 41 11.54 -8.38 20.23
N THR A 42 11.71 -8.58 18.94
CA THR A 42 11.85 -7.48 17.95
C THR A 42 10.66 -7.53 16.99
N LEU A 43 9.88 -6.45 16.96
CA LEU A 43 8.86 -6.22 15.96
C LEU A 43 9.43 -5.34 14.85
N ILE A 44 9.36 -5.80 13.62
CA ILE A 44 9.82 -5.07 12.43
C ILE A 44 8.61 -4.74 11.57
N THR A 45 8.28 -3.45 11.46
CA THR A 45 7.19 -3.01 10.59
C THR A 45 7.72 -2.26 9.38
N ARG A 46 7.34 -2.74 8.20
CA ARG A 46 7.69 -2.12 6.91
C ARG A 46 6.48 -2.20 5.98
N PRO A 47 6.36 -1.31 5.00
CA PRO A 47 5.30 -1.39 4.01
C PRO A 47 5.26 -2.74 3.30
N ARG A 48 4.16 -3.04 2.62
CA ARG A 48 4.05 -4.26 1.78
C ARG A 48 5.08 -4.21 0.66
N ARG A 49 5.55 -5.40 0.20
CA ARG A 49 6.50 -5.56 -0.93
C ARG A 49 7.95 -5.15 -0.66
N PHE A 50 8.31 -4.83 0.58
CA PHE A 50 9.68 -4.49 0.98
C PHE A 50 10.51 -5.68 1.48
N GLY A 51 10.14 -6.92 1.15
CA GLY A 51 10.98 -8.10 1.38
C GLY A 51 10.86 -8.75 2.77
N LYS A 52 9.86 -8.40 3.62
CA LYS A 52 9.67 -8.96 4.97
C LYS A 52 9.64 -10.49 4.99
N THR A 53 8.76 -11.10 4.21
CA THR A 53 8.59 -12.56 4.15
C THR A 53 9.87 -13.27 3.68
N LEU A 54 10.58 -12.71 2.69
CA LEU A 54 11.85 -13.25 2.22
C LEU A 54 12.93 -13.19 3.32
N ALA A 55 12.99 -12.09 4.07
CA ALA A 55 13.90 -11.96 5.20
C ALA A 55 13.58 -13.01 6.29
N MET A 56 12.29 -13.23 6.60
CA MET A 56 11.88 -14.25 7.58
C MET A 56 12.22 -15.66 7.10
N SER A 57 12.02 -15.98 5.82
CA SER A 57 12.44 -17.27 5.23
C SER A 57 13.95 -17.46 5.27
N MET A 58 14.75 -16.40 5.07
CA MET A 58 16.20 -16.44 5.20
C MET A 58 16.62 -16.72 6.65
N LEU A 59 15.98 -16.06 7.63
CA LEU A 59 16.26 -16.29 9.06
C LEU A 59 15.91 -17.72 9.48
N ASP A 60 14.79 -18.24 9.02
CA ASP A 60 14.37 -19.61 9.28
C ASP A 60 15.35 -20.62 8.65
N ALA A 61 15.79 -20.40 7.42
CA ALA A 61 16.82 -21.21 6.79
C ALA A 61 18.14 -21.18 7.58
N TYR A 62 18.50 -20.03 8.16
CA TYR A 62 19.76 -19.87 8.89
C TYR A 62 19.74 -20.51 10.28
N PHE A 63 18.65 -20.34 11.05
CA PHE A 63 18.64 -20.76 12.45
C PHE A 63 18.18 -22.19 12.69
N ASP A 64 17.25 -22.71 11.86
CA ASP A 64 16.55 -23.96 12.16
C ASP A 64 17.50 -25.16 12.20
N ILE A 65 17.59 -25.79 13.36
CA ILE A 65 18.41 -26.98 13.66
C ILE A 65 18.06 -28.19 12.79
N ARG A 66 16.88 -28.23 12.19
CA ARG A 66 16.43 -29.32 11.31
C ARG A 66 16.97 -29.19 9.87
N LYS A 67 17.63 -28.07 9.55
CA LYS A 67 18.10 -27.75 8.20
C LYS A 67 19.61 -27.90 8.08
N ASP A 68 20.08 -28.12 6.87
CA ASP A 68 21.48 -27.98 6.47
C ASP A 68 21.55 -26.90 5.38
N SER A 69 21.83 -25.69 5.80
CA SER A 69 21.71 -24.52 4.94
C SER A 69 23.04 -23.92 4.54
N LYS A 70 24.16 -24.54 4.87
CA LYS A 70 25.51 -23.99 4.60
C LYS A 70 25.66 -23.54 3.15
N GLN A 71 25.29 -24.41 2.19
CA GLN A 71 25.41 -24.10 0.76
C GLN A 71 24.49 -22.93 0.31
N LEU A 72 23.37 -22.72 1.00
CA LEU A 72 22.46 -21.62 0.66
C LEU A 72 23.07 -20.25 0.97
N PHE A 73 23.97 -20.19 1.94
CA PHE A 73 24.64 -18.95 2.37
C PHE A 73 26.04 -18.77 1.78
N ASP A 74 26.55 -19.74 1.00
CA ASP A 74 27.85 -19.62 0.35
C ASP A 74 27.92 -18.37 -0.53
N GLY A 75 28.98 -17.57 -0.32
CA GLY A 75 29.21 -16.32 -1.06
C GLY A 75 28.41 -15.11 -0.56
N LEU A 76 27.53 -15.26 0.44
CA LEU A 76 26.81 -14.15 1.07
C LEU A 76 27.63 -13.52 2.21
N GLU A 77 27.32 -12.27 2.58
CA GLU A 77 28.01 -11.52 3.61
C GLU A 77 28.17 -12.28 4.93
N ILE A 78 27.09 -12.92 5.39
CA ILE A 78 27.08 -13.65 6.66
C ILE A 78 28.05 -14.82 6.64
N SER A 79 28.30 -15.47 5.51
CA SER A 79 29.22 -16.61 5.38
C SER A 79 30.68 -16.23 5.67
N GLN A 80 31.02 -14.95 5.57
CA GLN A 80 32.35 -14.44 5.91
C GLN A 80 32.57 -14.37 7.43
N ASN A 81 31.49 -14.37 8.23
CA ASN A 81 31.56 -14.38 9.69
C ASN A 81 31.51 -15.80 10.24
N GLN A 82 32.66 -16.47 10.23
CA GLN A 82 32.77 -17.87 10.65
C GLN A 82 32.35 -18.13 12.11
N VAL A 83 32.53 -17.14 12.99
CA VAL A 83 32.12 -17.26 14.40
C VAL A 83 30.60 -17.34 14.48
N LEU A 84 29.88 -16.39 13.88
CA LEU A 84 28.42 -16.44 13.88
C LEU A 84 27.86 -17.67 13.17
N CYS A 85 28.48 -18.10 12.06
CA CYS A 85 28.06 -19.33 11.39
C CYS A 85 28.25 -20.59 12.28
N SER A 86 29.37 -20.70 13.01
CA SER A 86 29.61 -21.84 13.86
C SER A 86 28.70 -21.90 15.09
N GLU A 87 28.32 -20.76 15.64
CA GLU A 87 27.52 -20.65 16.87
C GLU A 87 26.01 -20.69 16.60
N TRP A 88 25.55 -20.22 15.43
CA TRP A 88 24.15 -19.96 15.20
C TRP A 88 23.54 -20.71 14.01
N MET A 89 24.32 -20.97 12.95
CA MET A 89 23.76 -21.58 11.73
C MET A 89 23.31 -23.02 12.00
N ASN A 90 22.00 -23.24 11.87
CA ASN A 90 21.34 -24.52 12.10
C ASN A 90 21.60 -25.11 13.51
N LYS A 91 21.56 -24.24 14.54
CA LYS A 91 21.82 -24.62 15.93
C LYS A 91 20.63 -24.55 16.86
N TYR A 92 19.55 -23.89 16.48
CA TYR A 92 18.41 -23.65 17.37
C TYR A 92 17.12 -24.23 16.81
N PRO A 93 16.28 -24.85 17.66
CA PRO A 93 14.91 -25.16 17.24
C PRO A 93 14.21 -23.87 16.88
N THR A 94 13.64 -23.82 15.66
CA THR A 94 13.03 -22.62 15.10
C THR A 94 11.60 -22.90 14.69
N ILE A 95 10.67 -22.03 15.11
CA ILE A 95 9.29 -22.00 14.66
C ILE A 95 9.14 -20.84 13.70
N PHE A 96 8.68 -21.11 12.48
CA PHE A 96 8.29 -20.09 11.52
C PHE A 96 6.80 -20.22 11.20
N VAL A 97 6.02 -19.16 11.45
CA VAL A 97 4.60 -19.11 11.13
C VAL A 97 4.26 -17.80 10.44
N SER A 98 3.49 -17.87 9.36
CA SER A 98 2.95 -16.71 8.66
C SER A 98 1.42 -16.69 8.75
N PHE A 99 0.87 -15.55 9.19
CA PHE A 99 -0.57 -15.34 9.28
C PHE A 99 -1.17 -14.71 8.03
N ARG A 100 -0.41 -14.66 6.93
CA ARG A 100 -0.83 -14.04 5.66
C ARG A 100 -2.17 -14.55 5.12
N GLN A 101 -2.47 -15.84 5.35
CA GLN A 101 -3.67 -16.50 4.82
C GLN A 101 -4.87 -16.43 5.77
N VAL A 102 -4.71 -15.84 6.95
CA VAL A 102 -5.78 -15.77 7.95
C VAL A 102 -6.72 -14.62 7.61
N GLU A 103 -7.73 -14.90 6.81
CA GLU A 103 -8.79 -13.99 6.41
C GLU A 103 -10.11 -14.72 6.20
N GLY A 104 -11.24 -14.01 6.29
CA GLY A 104 -12.59 -14.51 6.07
C GLY A 104 -13.59 -13.37 5.97
N LEU A 105 -14.77 -13.64 5.42
CA LEU A 105 -15.86 -12.66 5.37
C LEU A 105 -16.47 -12.41 6.76
N ASP A 106 -16.31 -13.35 7.66
CA ASP A 106 -16.75 -13.30 9.05
C ASP A 106 -15.69 -13.92 9.97
N PHE A 107 -15.90 -13.78 11.28
CA PHE A 107 -14.98 -14.32 12.29
C PHE A 107 -14.79 -15.83 12.15
N LYS A 108 -15.87 -16.57 11.87
CA LYS A 108 -15.81 -18.04 11.75
C LYS A 108 -14.89 -18.45 10.61
N GLY A 109 -15.07 -17.88 9.42
CA GLY A 109 -14.24 -18.18 8.25
C GLY A 109 -12.76 -17.85 8.49
N ALA A 110 -12.47 -16.70 9.11
CA ALA A 110 -11.11 -16.33 9.45
C ALA A 110 -10.49 -17.22 10.53
N TYR A 111 -11.27 -17.63 11.53
CA TYR A 111 -10.84 -18.55 12.58
C TYR A 111 -10.58 -19.96 12.04
N ASP A 112 -11.41 -20.45 11.12
CA ASP A 112 -11.20 -21.74 10.44
C ASP A 112 -9.87 -21.70 9.64
N MET A 113 -9.56 -20.60 8.94
CA MET A 113 -8.24 -20.42 8.28
C MET A 113 -7.09 -20.37 9.28
N LEU A 114 -7.25 -19.72 10.42
CA LEU A 114 -6.24 -19.75 11.49
C LEU A 114 -5.98 -21.18 11.98
N THR A 115 -7.04 -21.99 12.18
CA THR A 115 -6.87 -23.39 12.59
C THR A 115 -6.13 -24.23 11.55
N VAL A 116 -6.32 -23.96 10.26
CA VAL A 116 -5.56 -24.59 9.17
C VAL A 116 -4.08 -24.20 9.24
N VAL A 117 -3.77 -22.91 9.44
CA VAL A 117 -2.38 -22.44 9.59
C VAL A 117 -1.69 -23.13 10.77
N ILE A 118 -2.37 -23.22 11.92
CA ILE A 118 -1.84 -23.91 13.11
C ILE A 118 -1.69 -25.42 12.87
N ALA A 119 -2.66 -26.06 12.23
CA ALA A 119 -2.56 -27.49 11.92
C ALA A 119 -1.36 -27.80 11.00
N ASN A 120 -1.14 -26.97 9.97
CA ASN A 120 0.04 -27.11 9.10
C ASN A 120 1.35 -26.93 9.89
N LEU A 121 1.43 -25.92 10.75
CA LEU A 121 2.58 -25.72 11.63
C LEU A 121 2.84 -26.97 12.50
N PHE A 122 1.81 -27.55 13.09
CA PHE A 122 1.95 -28.77 13.90
C PHE A 122 2.36 -29.99 13.06
N ASN A 123 1.87 -30.08 11.83
CA ASN A 123 2.26 -31.16 10.91
C ASN A 123 3.76 -31.12 10.57
N GLU A 124 4.37 -29.95 10.43
CA GLU A 124 5.83 -29.80 10.23
C GLU A 124 6.64 -30.31 11.44
N HIS A 125 6.02 -30.38 12.61
CA HIS A 125 6.64 -30.81 13.88
C HIS A 125 6.09 -32.13 14.40
N ILE A 126 5.48 -32.98 13.57
CA ILE A 126 4.83 -34.22 13.93
C ILE A 126 5.76 -35.21 14.70
N TYR A 127 7.06 -35.11 14.44
CA TYR A 127 8.10 -35.92 15.12
C TYR A 127 8.11 -35.74 16.64
N LEU A 128 7.55 -34.63 17.17
CA LEU A 128 7.46 -34.39 18.60
C LEU A 128 6.51 -35.36 19.33
N LEU A 129 5.60 -36.00 18.62
CA LEU A 129 4.72 -37.04 19.18
C LEU A 129 5.49 -38.29 19.64
N ASP A 130 6.65 -38.56 19.04
CA ASP A 130 7.52 -39.68 19.39
C ASP A 130 8.46 -39.34 20.55
N SER A 131 8.43 -38.08 21.02
CA SER A 131 9.26 -37.66 22.16
C SER A 131 8.90 -38.39 23.45
N LYS A 132 9.93 -38.97 24.10
CA LYS A 132 9.79 -39.59 25.42
C LYS A 132 9.63 -38.55 26.55
N LYS A 133 9.97 -37.28 26.28
CA LYS A 133 9.83 -36.18 27.24
C LYS A 133 8.45 -35.53 27.19
N ALA A 134 7.71 -35.70 26.10
CA ALA A 134 6.37 -35.16 25.97
C ALA A 134 5.36 -35.92 26.85
N THR A 135 4.60 -35.18 27.63
CA THR A 135 3.52 -35.73 28.47
C THR A 135 2.32 -36.17 27.61
N GLU A 136 1.49 -37.09 28.12
CA GLU A 136 0.27 -37.50 27.41
C GLU A 136 -0.70 -36.33 27.18
N PHE A 137 -0.75 -35.36 28.08
CA PHE A 137 -1.53 -34.14 27.89
C PHE A 137 -1.02 -33.34 26.68
N GLN A 138 0.29 -33.13 26.59
CA GLN A 138 0.87 -32.41 25.45
C GLN A 138 0.60 -33.13 24.11
N LYS A 139 0.77 -34.47 24.10
CA LYS A 139 0.51 -35.29 22.91
C LYS A 139 -0.98 -35.23 22.47
N THR A 140 -1.89 -35.23 23.44
CA THR A 140 -3.34 -35.12 23.17
C THR A 140 -3.68 -33.77 22.58
N SER A 141 -3.24 -32.68 23.18
CA SER A 141 -3.46 -31.33 22.65
C SER A 141 -2.79 -31.14 21.27
N PHE A 142 -1.60 -31.70 21.07
CA PHE A 142 -0.91 -31.70 19.77
C PHE A 142 -1.77 -32.38 18.69
N LYS A 143 -2.32 -33.59 18.98
CA LYS A 143 -3.18 -34.31 18.04
C LYS A 143 -4.49 -33.55 17.73
N ASN A 144 -5.08 -32.89 18.73
CA ASN A 144 -6.26 -32.06 18.52
C ASN A 144 -5.97 -30.89 17.57
N LEU A 145 -4.84 -30.20 17.76
CA LEU A 145 -4.40 -29.10 16.91
C LEU A 145 -4.08 -29.58 15.49
N LEU A 146 -3.37 -30.70 15.35
CA LEU A 146 -3.04 -31.29 14.06
C LEU A 146 -4.27 -31.69 13.24
N SER A 147 -5.32 -32.22 13.92
CA SER A 147 -6.54 -32.67 13.24
C SER A 147 -7.58 -31.57 13.00
N GLY A 148 -7.33 -30.33 13.44
CA GLY A 148 -8.30 -29.23 13.36
C GLY A 148 -9.47 -29.34 14.35
N ASN A 149 -9.42 -30.28 15.31
CA ASN A 149 -10.46 -30.50 16.33
C ASN A 149 -10.14 -29.83 17.67
N ALA A 150 -9.18 -28.91 17.68
CA ALA A 150 -8.75 -28.23 18.90
C ALA A 150 -9.80 -27.26 19.43
N SER A 151 -9.94 -27.20 20.74
CA SER A 151 -10.71 -26.16 21.42
C SER A 151 -10.08 -24.78 21.19
N VAL A 152 -10.88 -23.71 21.33
CA VAL A 152 -10.40 -22.31 21.27
C VAL A 152 -9.22 -22.08 22.23
N LYS A 153 -9.25 -22.70 23.41
CA LYS A 153 -8.17 -22.61 24.39
C LYS A 153 -6.87 -23.24 23.88
N GLU A 154 -6.96 -24.40 23.24
CA GLU A 154 -5.81 -25.09 22.65
C GLU A 154 -5.22 -24.29 21.50
N VAL A 155 -6.04 -23.71 20.61
CA VAL A 155 -5.59 -22.83 19.53
C VAL A 155 -4.87 -21.61 20.09
N LYS A 156 -5.45 -20.92 21.07
CA LYS A 156 -4.86 -19.74 21.72
C LYS A 156 -3.52 -20.03 22.42
N SER A 157 -3.28 -21.26 22.87
CA SER A 157 -2.04 -21.68 23.54
C SER A 157 -1.11 -22.53 22.65
N SER A 158 -1.43 -22.68 21.38
CA SER A 158 -0.76 -23.60 20.45
C SER A 158 0.74 -23.34 20.32
N ILE A 159 1.14 -22.08 20.08
CA ILE A 159 2.56 -21.70 19.91
C ILE A 159 3.32 -21.98 21.22
N TYR A 160 2.74 -21.68 22.37
CA TYR A 160 3.36 -21.96 23.68
C TYR A 160 3.56 -23.47 23.88
N LEU A 161 2.58 -24.29 23.53
CA LEU A 161 2.70 -25.76 23.61
C LEU A 161 3.84 -26.25 22.71
N LEU A 162 3.88 -25.80 21.46
CA LEU A 162 4.90 -26.22 20.51
C LEU A 162 6.30 -25.83 20.96
N MET A 163 6.49 -24.60 21.46
CA MET A 163 7.76 -24.13 22.01
C MET A 163 8.25 -25.02 23.18
N ASN A 164 7.36 -25.35 24.11
CA ASN A 164 7.74 -26.20 25.24
C ASN A 164 8.13 -27.60 24.77
N MET A 165 7.36 -28.21 23.88
CA MET A 165 7.69 -29.55 23.36
C MET A 165 9.02 -29.56 22.59
N MET A 166 9.31 -28.51 21.80
CA MET A 166 10.58 -28.36 21.08
C MET A 166 11.76 -28.15 22.06
N ASN A 167 11.58 -27.26 23.04
CA ASN A 167 12.61 -27.04 24.05
C ASN A 167 12.94 -28.33 24.81
N ASP A 168 11.95 -29.10 25.23
CA ASP A 168 12.13 -30.38 25.90
C ASP A 168 12.83 -31.42 24.99
N TYR A 169 12.46 -31.44 23.70
CA TYR A 169 13.03 -32.40 22.75
C TYR A 169 14.50 -32.13 22.46
N TYR A 170 14.84 -30.88 22.10
CA TYR A 170 16.19 -30.48 21.68
C TYR A 170 17.08 -30.07 22.86
N ASN A 171 16.51 -29.79 24.03
CA ASN A 171 17.19 -29.23 25.21
C ASN A 171 17.88 -27.87 24.89
N GLU A 172 17.28 -27.10 23.99
CA GLU A 172 17.72 -25.78 23.53
C GLU A 172 16.53 -24.82 23.51
N PRO A 173 16.73 -23.51 23.80
CA PRO A 173 15.68 -22.53 23.71
C PRO A 173 15.28 -22.29 22.23
N VAL A 174 14.02 -21.98 22.02
CA VAL A 174 13.37 -21.86 20.70
C VAL A 174 13.48 -20.45 20.14
N ILE A 175 13.81 -20.31 18.87
CA ILE A 175 13.66 -19.07 18.10
C ILE A 175 12.26 -19.07 17.50
N LEU A 176 11.54 -17.93 17.66
CA LEU A 176 10.19 -17.77 17.12
C LEU A 176 10.17 -16.68 16.05
N LEU A 177 9.77 -17.06 14.85
CA LEU A 177 9.63 -16.17 13.70
C LEU A 177 8.15 -16.09 13.31
N ILE A 178 7.56 -14.88 13.38
CA ILE A 178 6.16 -14.65 13.04
C ILE A 178 6.08 -13.61 11.92
N ASP A 179 5.53 -14.01 10.79
CA ASP A 179 5.36 -13.13 9.64
C ASP A 179 3.90 -12.68 9.48
N GLU A 180 3.71 -11.41 9.08
CA GLU A 180 2.42 -10.79 8.81
C GLU A 180 1.41 -10.92 9.97
N TYR A 181 1.86 -10.66 11.21
CA TYR A 181 1.06 -10.81 12.43
C TYR A 181 -0.19 -9.93 12.47
N ASP A 182 -0.18 -8.82 11.75
CA ASP A 182 -1.25 -7.81 11.72
C ASP A 182 -2.34 -8.09 10.68
N VAL A 183 -2.10 -8.98 9.71
CA VAL A 183 -3.05 -9.29 8.63
C VAL A 183 -4.40 -9.79 9.15
N PRO A 184 -4.48 -10.74 10.12
CA PRO A 184 -5.78 -11.21 10.62
C PRO A 184 -6.62 -10.09 11.22
N VAL A 185 -5.98 -9.17 11.95
CA VAL A 185 -6.66 -8.06 12.63
C VAL A 185 -7.05 -6.96 11.63
N ALA A 186 -6.19 -6.68 10.64
CA ALA A 186 -6.48 -5.73 9.57
C ALA A 186 -7.70 -6.16 8.74
N LYS A 187 -7.76 -7.44 8.36
CA LYS A 187 -8.89 -8.02 7.61
C LYS A 187 -10.17 -8.06 8.45
N ALA A 188 -10.05 -8.38 9.74
CA ALA A 188 -11.16 -8.36 10.67
C ALA A 188 -11.77 -6.96 10.85
N ASN A 189 -10.95 -5.91 10.85
CA ASN A 189 -11.42 -4.54 10.91
C ASN A 189 -12.28 -4.18 9.68
N ASN A 190 -11.83 -4.55 8.50
CA ASN A 190 -12.57 -4.30 7.25
C ASN A 190 -13.91 -5.05 7.18
N ASN A 191 -14.02 -6.20 7.85
CA ASN A 191 -15.17 -7.10 7.79
C ASN A 191 -16.02 -7.11 9.07
N GLY A 192 -15.72 -6.24 10.07
CA GLY A 192 -16.58 -5.98 11.23
C GLY A 192 -16.47 -7.00 12.38
N TYR A 193 -15.42 -7.84 12.43
CA TYR A 193 -15.17 -8.80 13.54
C TYR A 193 -13.82 -8.57 14.24
N TYR A 194 -13.42 -7.30 14.32
CA TYR A 194 -12.13 -6.85 14.86
C TYR A 194 -11.85 -7.37 16.28
N ASN A 195 -12.79 -7.19 17.21
CA ASN A 195 -12.58 -7.51 18.63
C ASN A 195 -12.36 -9.00 18.88
N GLU A 196 -13.11 -9.86 18.17
CA GLU A 196 -12.99 -11.31 18.29
C GLU A 196 -11.62 -11.80 17.78
N MET A 197 -11.17 -11.30 16.63
CA MET A 197 -9.88 -11.68 16.06
C MET A 197 -8.72 -11.11 16.90
N LEU A 198 -8.85 -9.89 17.40
CA LEU A 198 -7.87 -9.26 18.28
C LEU A 198 -7.63 -10.08 19.55
N ASP A 199 -8.69 -10.61 20.19
CA ASP A 199 -8.58 -11.44 21.40
C ASP A 199 -7.81 -12.75 21.13
N VAL A 200 -8.04 -13.37 19.98
CA VAL A 200 -7.30 -14.58 19.56
C VAL A 200 -5.84 -14.25 19.31
N MET A 201 -5.54 -13.23 18.49
CA MET A 201 -4.17 -12.83 18.16
C MET A 201 -3.40 -12.37 19.38
N LYS A 202 -4.02 -11.61 20.29
CA LYS A 202 -3.44 -11.22 21.57
C LYS A 202 -3.02 -12.44 22.39
N SER A 203 -3.87 -13.46 22.47
CA SER A 203 -3.58 -14.68 23.21
C SER A 203 -2.39 -15.45 22.62
N LEU A 204 -2.30 -15.55 21.28
CA LEU A 204 -1.16 -16.17 20.58
C LEU A 204 0.13 -15.39 20.82
N MET A 205 0.10 -14.06 20.78
CA MET A 205 1.28 -13.22 20.98
C MET A 205 1.76 -13.19 22.44
N GLN A 206 0.88 -13.47 23.42
CA GLN A 206 1.30 -13.59 24.83
C GLN A 206 2.32 -14.72 25.08
N THR A 207 2.46 -15.63 24.14
CA THR A 207 3.48 -16.71 24.18
C THR A 207 4.90 -16.18 24.35
N VAL A 208 5.22 -14.98 23.87
CA VAL A 208 6.56 -14.39 23.97
C VAL A 208 6.81 -13.67 25.29
N LYS A 209 5.76 -13.47 26.11
CA LYS A 209 5.88 -12.78 27.41
C LYS A 209 6.48 -13.70 28.46
N ASP A 210 7.57 -13.24 29.07
CA ASP A 210 8.25 -13.95 30.21
C ASP A 210 8.49 -15.43 29.96
N ASN A 211 8.62 -15.84 28.71
CA ASN A 211 8.79 -17.23 28.32
C ASN A 211 10.27 -17.67 28.43
N LYS A 212 10.55 -18.59 29.35
CA LYS A 212 11.92 -19.12 29.61
C LYS A 212 12.44 -20.00 28.47
N THR A 213 11.54 -20.59 27.67
CA THR A 213 11.93 -21.45 26.55
C THR A 213 12.23 -20.63 25.29
N LEU A 214 11.94 -19.30 25.30
CA LEU A 214 12.22 -18.41 24.18
C LEU A 214 13.71 -17.99 24.19
N LYS A 215 14.40 -18.23 23.07
CA LYS A 215 15.71 -17.63 22.78
C LYS A 215 15.51 -16.15 22.47
N PHE A 216 14.85 -15.86 21.37
CA PHE A 216 14.29 -14.56 20.97
C PHE A 216 13.16 -14.77 19.95
N ALA A 217 12.37 -13.72 19.71
CA ALA A 217 11.35 -13.68 18.68
C ALA A 217 11.57 -12.51 17.73
N ILE A 218 11.31 -12.75 16.44
CA ILE A 218 11.21 -11.72 15.42
C ILE A 218 9.81 -11.79 14.84
N ILE A 219 9.14 -10.64 14.84
CA ILE A 219 7.75 -10.51 14.38
C ILE A 219 7.73 -9.46 13.27
N THR A 220 7.10 -9.76 12.14
CA THR A 220 6.96 -8.80 11.03
C THR A 220 5.51 -8.48 10.73
N GLY A 221 5.26 -7.23 10.31
CA GLY A 221 3.97 -6.73 9.89
C GLY A 221 4.07 -5.42 9.10
N CYS A 222 2.94 -4.86 8.71
CA CYS A 222 2.88 -3.55 8.07
C CYS A 222 2.74 -2.43 9.10
N LEU A 223 1.91 -2.64 10.12
CA LEU A 223 1.63 -1.67 11.17
C LEU A 223 1.96 -2.24 12.55
N ARG A 224 2.27 -1.37 13.47
CA ARG A 224 2.33 -1.70 14.89
C ARG A 224 0.93 -1.59 15.48
N ILE A 225 0.23 -2.72 15.62
CA ILE A 225 -1.05 -2.75 16.30
C ILE A 225 -0.82 -2.44 17.78
N ALA A 226 -1.43 -1.36 18.24
CA ALA A 226 -1.04 -0.60 19.41
C ALA A 226 -0.84 -1.36 20.72
N LYS A 227 -0.14 -0.62 21.53
CA LYS A 227 0.34 -0.86 22.89
C LYS A 227 -0.65 -1.55 23.83
N GLU A 228 -1.94 -1.24 23.69
CA GLU A 228 -2.95 -1.68 24.65
C GLU A 228 -3.61 -3.02 24.32
N SER A 229 -3.35 -3.56 23.12
CA SER A 229 -4.06 -4.76 22.70
C SER A 229 -3.17 -6.01 22.61
N ILE A 230 -2.14 -6.05 21.77
CA ILE A 230 -1.37 -7.28 21.51
C ILE A 230 -0.11 -7.39 22.39
N PHE A 231 0.63 -6.30 22.56
CA PHE A 231 1.94 -6.31 23.24
C PHE A 231 1.94 -5.65 24.62
N THR A 232 0.76 -5.47 25.25
CA THR A 232 0.64 -4.84 26.57
C THR A 232 1.41 -5.61 27.64
N GLY A 233 2.26 -4.89 28.38
CA GLY A 233 3.02 -5.45 29.51
C GLY A 233 4.23 -6.28 29.13
N MET A 234 4.74 -6.17 27.89
CA MET A 234 6.02 -6.75 27.50
C MET A 234 7.14 -5.75 27.74
N ASN A 235 8.03 -6.05 28.70
CA ASN A 235 9.15 -5.17 29.05
C ASN A 235 10.38 -5.34 28.13
N ASN A 236 10.50 -6.48 27.46
CA ASN A 236 11.65 -6.86 26.63
C ASN A 236 11.30 -6.83 25.14
N PHE A 237 10.58 -5.79 24.71
CA PHE A 237 10.05 -5.61 23.37
C PHE A 237 10.64 -4.36 22.72
N VAL A 238 11.23 -4.52 21.55
CA VAL A 238 11.72 -3.42 20.71
C VAL A 238 10.91 -3.39 19.42
N SER A 239 10.47 -2.22 19.03
CA SER A 239 9.81 -1.97 17.74
C SER A 239 10.76 -1.24 16.82
N ASP A 240 10.94 -1.77 15.62
CA ASP A 240 11.71 -1.19 14.55
C ASP A 240 10.76 -0.84 13.39
N THR A 241 10.55 0.45 13.16
CA THR A 241 9.63 1.00 12.17
C THR A 241 10.40 1.70 11.06
N ILE A 242 9.71 2.22 10.06
CA ILE A 242 10.36 3.04 9.00
C ILE A 242 10.97 4.34 9.54
N VAL A 243 10.62 4.76 10.75
CA VAL A 243 11.16 5.96 11.42
C VAL A 243 12.44 5.64 12.19
N SER A 244 12.63 4.37 12.56
CA SER A 244 13.79 3.91 13.31
C SER A 244 15.09 4.07 12.50
N SER A 245 16.22 4.15 13.17
CA SER A 245 17.53 4.25 12.51
C SER A 245 18.18 2.91 12.20
N HIS A 246 17.53 1.78 12.53
CA HIS A 246 18.10 0.45 12.44
C HIS A 246 17.41 -0.39 11.36
N LEU A 247 18.10 -1.39 10.82
CA LEU A 247 17.63 -2.45 9.93
C LEU A 247 16.95 -1.98 8.62
N ASN A 248 16.90 -0.69 8.34
CA ASN A 248 16.18 -0.15 7.17
C ASN A 248 16.78 -0.59 5.84
N GLU A 249 18.12 -0.71 5.75
CA GLU A 249 18.84 -1.14 4.56
C GLU A 249 18.54 -2.58 4.12
N TYR A 250 17.97 -3.39 5.02
CA TYR A 250 17.63 -4.78 4.73
C TYR A 250 16.23 -4.95 4.14
N PHE A 251 15.38 -3.94 4.28
CA PHE A 251 13.99 -3.97 3.79
C PHE A 251 13.79 -2.98 2.66
N GLY A 252 13.91 -3.47 1.44
CA GLY A 252 13.95 -2.67 0.22
C GLY A 252 15.31 -2.73 -0.47
N PHE A 253 15.48 -1.97 -1.56
CA PHE A 253 16.78 -1.84 -2.23
C PHE A 253 17.35 -0.44 -2.02
N THR A 254 18.61 -0.38 -1.64
CA THR A 254 19.40 0.86 -1.61
C THR A 254 19.78 1.27 -3.03
N GLN A 255 20.16 2.53 -3.23
CA GLN A 255 20.68 3.02 -4.53
C GLN A 255 21.85 2.18 -5.04
N LYS A 256 22.76 1.76 -4.15
CA LYS A 256 23.91 0.91 -4.50
C LYS A 256 23.47 -0.45 -5.07
N GLU A 257 22.44 -1.04 -4.46
CA GLU A 257 21.90 -2.33 -4.90
C GLU A 257 21.13 -2.20 -6.22
N VAL A 258 20.37 -1.13 -6.40
CA VAL A 258 19.71 -0.84 -7.69
C VAL A 258 20.75 -0.66 -8.80
N ASN A 259 21.81 0.10 -8.55
CA ASN A 259 22.91 0.25 -9.51
C ASN A 259 23.57 -1.10 -9.87
N LYS A 260 23.70 -1.99 -8.88
CA LYS A 260 24.19 -3.35 -9.10
C LYS A 260 23.24 -4.16 -9.99
N ILE A 261 21.94 -4.15 -9.70
CA ILE A 261 20.92 -4.84 -10.50
C ILE A 261 20.97 -4.35 -11.95
N LEU A 262 21.01 -3.03 -12.15
CA LEU A 262 21.07 -2.41 -13.48
C LEU A 262 22.34 -2.78 -14.23
N SER A 263 23.49 -2.84 -13.55
CA SER A 263 24.75 -3.29 -14.14
C SER A 263 24.69 -4.78 -14.51
N ASP A 264 24.20 -5.63 -13.62
CA ASP A 264 24.09 -7.08 -13.86
C ASP A 264 23.13 -7.41 -15.01
N ALA A 265 22.06 -6.60 -15.17
CA ALA A 265 21.07 -6.71 -16.24
C ALA A 265 21.48 -6.03 -17.56
N ASP A 266 22.60 -5.30 -17.60
CA ASP A 266 22.96 -4.40 -18.71
C ASP A 266 21.81 -3.43 -19.07
N ALA A 267 21.30 -2.75 -18.02
CA ALA A 267 20.12 -1.90 -18.04
C ALA A 267 20.37 -0.48 -17.47
N ILE A 268 21.61 -0.01 -17.41
CA ILE A 268 21.99 1.27 -16.78
C ILE A 268 21.27 2.46 -17.44
N THR A 269 20.95 2.36 -18.72
CA THR A 269 20.23 3.42 -19.46
C THR A 269 18.84 3.71 -18.92
N TYR A 270 18.25 2.82 -18.10
CA TYR A 270 16.94 2.99 -17.48
C TYR A 270 17.01 3.52 -16.03
N ALA A 271 18.22 3.88 -15.55
CA ALA A 271 18.42 4.29 -14.15
C ALA A 271 17.55 5.49 -13.75
N ASP A 272 17.51 6.54 -14.58
CA ASP A 272 16.71 7.73 -14.29
C ASP A 272 15.21 7.44 -14.26
N LEU A 273 14.75 6.58 -15.17
CA LEU A 273 13.35 6.18 -15.26
C LEU A 273 12.92 5.33 -14.05
N ILE A 274 13.76 4.37 -13.63
CA ILE A 274 13.55 3.57 -12.42
C ILE A 274 13.57 4.46 -11.17
N LYS A 275 14.42 5.47 -11.13
CA LYS A 275 14.48 6.42 -10.03
C LYS A 275 13.21 7.26 -9.95
N GLU A 276 12.74 7.82 -11.07
CA GLU A 276 11.51 8.62 -11.13
C GLU A 276 10.28 7.83 -10.64
N TRP A 277 10.20 6.55 -11.02
CA TRP A 277 9.02 5.75 -10.78
C TRP A 277 9.02 5.00 -9.45
N TYR A 278 10.15 4.52 -8.95
CA TYR A 278 10.22 3.53 -7.86
C TYR A 278 11.13 3.90 -6.69
N ASP A 279 11.84 5.03 -6.77
CA ASP A 279 12.62 5.60 -5.65
C ASP A 279 11.71 6.42 -4.71
N GLY A 280 12.32 7.08 -3.75
CA GLY A 280 11.70 8.14 -2.95
C GLY A 280 11.21 7.71 -1.58
N TYR A 281 11.28 6.43 -1.24
CA TYR A 281 11.03 6.01 0.14
C TYR A 281 12.21 6.36 1.03
N HIS A 282 11.94 7.05 2.13
CA HIS A 282 12.95 7.41 3.11
C HIS A 282 12.67 6.70 4.43
N PHE A 283 13.48 5.67 4.75
CA PHE A 283 13.37 4.89 5.99
C PHE A 283 14.56 5.20 6.89
N GLY A 284 14.29 5.89 8.01
CA GLY A 284 15.33 6.36 8.92
C GLY A 284 16.40 7.19 8.18
N ASN A 285 17.58 6.63 7.98
CA ASN A 285 18.71 7.30 7.30
C ASN A 285 18.94 6.81 5.86
N TYR A 286 18.08 5.96 5.33
CA TYR A 286 18.27 5.29 4.04
C TYR A 286 17.22 5.68 3.01
N ASP A 287 17.68 5.88 1.78
CA ASP A 287 16.85 5.97 0.59
C ASP A 287 16.63 4.57 0.03
N ILE A 288 15.37 4.23 -0.12
CA ILE A 288 14.97 2.85 -0.39
C ILE A 288 14.01 2.81 -1.59
N TYR A 289 14.27 1.88 -2.49
CA TYR A 289 13.37 1.49 -3.58
C TYR A 289 12.51 0.29 -3.16
N CYS A 290 11.30 0.22 -3.68
CA CYS A 290 10.48 -0.97 -3.53
C CYS A 290 11.02 -2.12 -4.40
N PRO A 291 11.44 -3.26 -3.82
CA PRO A 291 12.03 -4.36 -4.59
C PRO A 291 11.08 -4.97 -5.61
N TRP A 292 9.81 -5.05 -5.27
CA TRP A 292 8.79 -5.60 -6.15
C TRP A 292 8.72 -4.84 -7.47
N ASP A 293 8.70 -3.52 -7.41
CA ASP A 293 8.53 -2.66 -8.57
C ASP A 293 9.77 -2.67 -9.46
N VAL A 294 10.95 -2.52 -8.85
CA VAL A 294 12.23 -2.58 -9.57
C VAL A 294 12.39 -3.92 -10.30
N MET A 295 12.11 -5.04 -9.61
CA MET A 295 12.30 -6.38 -10.20
C MET A 295 11.29 -6.67 -11.30
N ASN A 296 10.02 -6.27 -11.14
CA ASN A 296 9.01 -6.40 -12.19
C ASN A 296 9.38 -5.60 -13.42
N TYR A 297 9.79 -4.34 -13.26
CA TYR A 297 10.14 -3.52 -14.40
C TYR A 297 11.38 -4.05 -15.16
N ILE A 298 12.39 -4.52 -14.44
CA ILE A 298 13.55 -5.17 -15.08
C ILE A 298 13.14 -6.44 -15.82
N LEU A 299 12.21 -7.22 -15.28
CA LEU A 299 11.66 -8.39 -15.97
C LEU A 299 10.92 -7.98 -17.24
N ASP A 300 10.09 -6.96 -17.21
CA ASP A 300 9.39 -6.45 -18.39
C ASP A 300 10.37 -5.95 -19.46
N LEU A 301 11.44 -5.25 -19.04
CA LEU A 301 12.51 -4.80 -19.96
C LEU A 301 13.26 -5.95 -20.62
N GLN A 302 13.38 -7.11 -19.97
CA GLN A 302 14.00 -8.30 -20.57
C GLN A 302 13.15 -8.87 -21.70
N TYR A 303 11.81 -8.80 -21.57
CA TYR A 303 10.88 -9.22 -22.64
C TYR A 303 10.72 -8.15 -23.72
N ASN A 304 10.68 -6.90 -23.34
CA ASN A 304 10.50 -5.76 -24.22
C ASN A 304 11.39 -4.58 -23.82
N PRO A 305 12.51 -4.31 -24.49
CA PRO A 305 13.38 -3.17 -24.18
C PRO A 305 12.71 -1.78 -24.30
N LYS A 306 11.50 -1.72 -24.86
CA LYS A 306 10.70 -0.49 -24.93
C LYS A 306 9.54 -0.49 -23.94
N ALA A 307 9.55 -1.38 -22.94
CA ALA A 307 8.52 -1.40 -21.91
C ALA A 307 8.51 -0.08 -21.13
N GLU A 308 7.34 0.51 -21.01
CA GLU A 308 7.12 1.68 -20.16
C GLU A 308 6.93 1.22 -18.70
N PRO A 309 7.42 2.00 -17.72
CA PRO A 309 7.14 1.74 -16.33
C PRO A 309 5.65 1.81 -16.03
N GLN A 310 5.19 1.00 -15.09
CA GLN A 310 3.79 0.96 -14.68
C GLN A 310 3.66 0.78 -13.16
N SER A 311 2.44 0.96 -12.65
CA SER A 311 2.14 0.78 -11.23
C SER A 311 1.98 -0.71 -10.89
N TYR A 312 3.08 -1.41 -10.56
CA TYR A 312 3.06 -2.82 -10.16
C TYR A 312 2.44 -3.01 -8.76
N TRP A 313 2.54 -2.00 -7.92
CA TRP A 313 1.98 -2.05 -6.57
C TRP A 313 0.45 -1.97 -6.53
N LYS A 314 -0.16 -1.24 -7.46
CA LYS A 314 -1.62 -1.03 -7.58
C LYS A 314 -2.43 -2.34 -7.61
N ASN A 315 -1.93 -3.34 -8.31
CA ASN A 315 -2.64 -4.62 -8.49
C ASN A 315 -2.44 -5.62 -7.34
N THR A 316 -1.64 -5.27 -6.34
CA THR A 316 -1.21 -6.18 -5.28
C THR A 316 -1.53 -5.69 -3.87
N SER A 317 -1.91 -4.41 -3.72
CA SER A 317 -2.31 -3.82 -2.44
C SER A 317 -3.81 -3.55 -2.43
N ASP A 318 -4.40 -3.77 -1.26
CA ASP A 318 -5.77 -3.33 -0.99
C ASP A 318 -5.75 -1.82 -0.79
N ASN A 319 -6.12 -1.06 -1.84
CA ASN A 319 -6.20 0.40 -1.80
C ASN A 319 -7.40 0.91 -0.97
N ALA A 320 -8.04 0.03 -0.18
CA ALA A 320 -9.14 0.39 0.71
C ALA A 320 -8.74 1.49 1.71
N ILE A 321 -7.46 1.56 2.10
CA ILE A 321 -6.95 2.62 2.96
C ILE A 321 -7.11 3.99 2.30
N ILE A 322 -6.72 4.15 1.01
CA ILE A 322 -6.91 5.41 0.30
C ILE A 322 -8.40 5.71 0.12
N ARG A 323 -9.21 4.67 -0.10
CA ARG A 323 -10.66 4.81 -0.28
C ARG A 323 -11.35 5.26 1.01
N SER A 324 -11.03 4.64 2.15
CA SER A 324 -11.56 5.05 3.45
C SER A 324 -11.16 6.49 3.83
N PHE A 325 -10.00 6.93 3.38
CA PHE A 325 -9.50 8.28 3.50
C PHE A 325 -10.38 9.31 2.76
N ILE A 326 -10.78 8.99 1.54
CA ILE A 326 -11.62 9.87 0.72
C ILE A 326 -13.04 9.96 1.28
N ASP A 327 -13.58 8.85 1.79
CA ASP A 327 -14.91 8.78 2.39
C ASP A 327 -15.01 9.61 3.70
N TYR A 328 -13.88 9.84 4.39
CA TYR A 328 -13.79 10.67 5.60
C TYR A 328 -13.62 12.19 5.32
N SER A 329 -13.75 12.63 4.07
CA SER A 329 -13.34 13.93 3.57
C SER A 329 -13.99 15.15 4.27
N GLY A 330 -13.27 15.70 5.25
CA GLY A 330 -13.40 17.11 5.65
C GLY A 330 -12.66 18.04 4.67
N SER A 331 -13.00 19.31 4.64
CA SER A 331 -12.38 20.31 3.74
C SER A 331 -10.86 20.44 3.89
N ASN A 332 -10.31 20.06 5.04
CA ASN A 332 -8.88 20.13 5.34
C ASN A 332 -8.09 18.98 4.70
N ILE A 333 -8.64 17.76 4.69
CA ILE A 333 -8.04 16.58 4.07
C ILE A 333 -7.88 16.79 2.57
N THR A 334 -8.92 17.26 1.92
CA THR A 334 -8.90 17.52 0.47
C THR A 334 -7.81 18.53 0.10
N ARG A 335 -7.68 19.61 0.88
CA ARG A 335 -6.63 20.62 0.67
C ARG A 335 -5.22 20.03 0.79
N LYS A 336 -4.97 19.19 1.81
CA LYS A 336 -3.67 18.55 2.02
C LYS A 336 -3.36 17.56 0.88
N LEU A 337 -4.37 16.82 0.42
CA LEU A 337 -4.25 15.91 -0.71
C LEU A 337 -3.86 16.66 -1.99
N GLU A 338 -4.46 17.82 -2.26
CA GLU A 338 -4.12 18.67 -3.40
C GLU A 338 -2.66 19.13 -3.37
N VAL A 339 -2.18 19.56 -2.19
CA VAL A 339 -0.78 19.94 -2.00
C VAL A 339 0.14 18.77 -2.35
N LEU A 340 -0.19 17.56 -1.88
CA LEU A 340 0.59 16.36 -2.18
C LEU A 340 0.56 16.00 -3.68
N MET A 341 -0.63 16.06 -4.30
CA MET A 341 -0.81 15.77 -5.72
C MET A 341 -0.06 16.77 -6.62
N SER A 342 0.05 18.02 -6.21
CA SER A 342 0.84 19.03 -6.93
C SER A 342 2.35 18.89 -6.74
N GLY A 343 2.82 17.86 -6.01
CA GLY A 343 4.24 17.63 -5.70
C GLY A 343 4.76 18.41 -4.51
N GLY A 344 3.85 19.00 -3.71
CA GLY A 344 4.18 19.68 -2.46
C GLY A 344 4.33 18.71 -1.28
N HIS A 345 4.44 19.27 -0.09
CA HIS A 345 4.51 18.52 1.16
C HIS A 345 3.55 19.10 2.20
N ILE A 346 3.13 18.26 3.14
CA ILE A 346 2.28 18.64 4.28
C ILE A 346 3.02 18.35 5.58
N PHE A 347 2.71 19.11 6.64
CA PHE A 347 3.24 18.86 7.97
C PHE A 347 2.19 18.14 8.81
N GLN A 348 2.57 16.98 9.39
CA GLN A 348 1.67 16.13 10.17
C GLN A 348 2.36 15.58 11.43
N HIS A 349 1.61 15.45 12.49
CA HIS A 349 2.01 14.64 13.62
C HIS A 349 1.87 13.15 13.24
N ILE A 350 2.93 12.36 13.47
CA ILE A 350 2.94 10.92 13.18
C ILE A 350 2.81 10.15 14.48
N ASP A 351 1.73 9.37 14.58
CA ASP A 351 1.56 8.39 15.63
C ASP A 351 1.97 7.00 15.12
N GLU A 352 3.11 6.50 15.60
CA GLU A 352 3.61 5.16 15.28
C GLU A 352 2.85 4.05 16.04
N TYR A 353 1.97 4.41 16.97
CA TYR A 353 1.26 3.49 17.87
C TYR A 353 -0.22 3.33 17.53
N LEU A 354 -0.59 3.64 16.30
CA LEU A 354 -1.97 3.57 15.84
C LEU A 354 -2.55 2.15 15.91
N THR A 355 -3.82 2.07 16.30
CA THR A 355 -4.66 0.88 16.14
C THR A 355 -5.65 1.06 15.01
N TYR A 356 -6.12 -0.06 14.46
CA TYR A 356 -7.19 -0.04 13.46
C TYR A 356 -8.51 0.57 14.00
N ASP A 357 -8.79 0.48 15.32
CA ASP A 357 -9.97 1.07 15.95
C ASP A 357 -10.01 2.61 15.85
N TYR A 358 -8.84 3.25 15.85
CA TYR A 358 -8.73 4.71 15.82
C TYR A 358 -8.48 5.28 14.42
N LEU A 359 -8.53 4.46 13.39
CA LEU A 359 -8.32 4.89 12.00
C LEU A 359 -9.21 6.07 11.60
N HIS A 360 -10.44 6.05 12.04
CA HIS A 360 -11.46 7.03 11.67
C HIS A 360 -11.79 8.04 12.79
N SER A 361 -11.04 8.02 13.89
CA SER A 361 -11.33 8.90 15.03
C SER A 361 -10.70 10.28 14.91
N ASP A 362 -9.59 10.40 14.17
CA ASP A 362 -8.87 11.66 13.98
C ASP A 362 -8.25 11.74 12.58
N GLU A 363 -8.19 12.94 12.01
CA GLU A 363 -7.56 13.23 10.71
C GLU A 363 -6.06 12.86 10.71
N ASP A 364 -5.34 13.12 11.81
CA ASP A 364 -3.90 12.86 11.93
C ASP A 364 -3.57 11.36 11.84
N ASN A 365 -4.48 10.50 12.28
CA ASN A 365 -4.32 9.05 12.18
C ASN A 365 -4.26 8.55 10.73
N ILE A 366 -5.02 9.16 9.86
CA ILE A 366 -5.06 8.81 8.43
C ILE A 366 -3.71 9.09 7.78
N TRP A 367 -3.11 10.25 8.06
CA TRP A 367 -1.80 10.62 7.53
C TRP A 367 -0.69 9.71 8.07
N SER A 368 -0.77 9.35 9.36
CA SER A 368 0.16 8.40 9.97
C SER A 368 0.12 7.04 9.29
N ILE A 369 -1.07 6.52 8.98
CA ILE A 369 -1.21 5.24 8.28
C ILE A 369 -0.68 5.32 6.85
N LEU A 370 -1.02 6.36 6.09
CA LEU A 370 -0.50 6.54 4.73
C LEU A 370 1.04 6.57 4.74
N TYR A 371 1.65 7.20 5.73
CA TYR A 371 3.09 7.21 5.90
C TYR A 371 3.65 5.82 6.27
N LEU A 372 3.12 5.19 7.32
CA LEU A 372 3.62 3.90 7.81
C LEU A 372 3.40 2.75 6.80
N THR A 373 2.41 2.87 5.93
CA THR A 373 2.11 1.88 4.88
C THR A 373 2.77 2.18 3.54
N GLY A 374 3.50 3.31 3.41
CA GLY A 374 4.31 3.63 2.24
C GLY A 374 3.58 4.39 1.13
N TYR A 375 2.37 4.89 1.36
CA TYR A 375 1.72 5.82 0.43
C TYR A 375 2.28 7.24 0.51
N LEU A 376 2.87 7.59 1.65
CA LEU A 376 3.61 8.83 1.85
C LEU A 376 5.02 8.50 2.35
N THR A 377 5.92 9.46 2.21
CA THR A 377 7.29 9.39 2.73
C THR A 377 7.67 10.70 3.39
N GLN A 378 8.69 10.67 4.24
CA GLN A 378 9.25 11.86 4.86
C GLN A 378 10.09 12.64 3.84
N VAL A 379 9.98 13.96 3.84
CA VAL A 379 10.84 14.85 3.04
C VAL A 379 12.25 14.91 3.67
N LYS A 380 13.28 14.77 2.84
CA LYS A 380 14.70 14.71 3.27
C LYS A 380 15.29 16.03 3.73
N GLU A 381 14.81 17.13 3.18
CA GLU A 381 15.36 18.46 3.46
C GLU A 381 14.71 19.06 4.70
N ASP A 382 15.49 19.87 5.41
CA ASP A 382 15.01 20.68 6.54
C ASP A 382 14.13 21.83 5.99
N VAL A 383 12.97 21.46 5.43
CA VAL A 383 12.04 22.38 4.78
C VAL A 383 11.40 23.22 5.88
N GLY A 384 12.09 24.31 6.27
CA GLY A 384 11.49 25.41 7.02
C GLY A 384 10.79 25.00 8.32
N ARG A 385 11.40 24.14 9.14
CA ARG A 385 10.95 23.93 10.52
C ARG A 385 10.89 25.28 11.21
N LYS A 386 9.68 25.83 11.37
CA LYS A 386 9.45 26.86 12.36
C LYS A 386 9.82 26.24 13.71
N LEU A 387 10.70 26.90 14.45
CA LEU A 387 11.31 26.46 15.72
C LEU A 387 10.31 25.97 16.82
N ASP A 388 9.01 26.09 16.60
CA ASP A 388 7.96 25.80 17.59
C ASP A 388 7.28 24.45 17.44
N ASP A 389 7.50 23.69 16.32
CA ASP A 389 6.81 22.43 16.02
C ASP A 389 7.78 21.24 15.82
N SER A 390 8.59 20.95 16.83
CA SER A 390 9.58 19.84 16.82
C SER A 390 8.95 18.43 16.68
N LYS A 391 7.63 18.32 16.65
CA LYS A 391 6.88 17.05 16.58
C LYS A 391 6.21 16.78 15.23
N MET A 392 6.28 17.71 14.29
CA MET A 392 5.66 17.56 12.97
C MET A 392 6.64 16.97 11.96
N THR A 393 6.17 16.02 11.18
CA THR A 393 6.91 15.41 10.07
C THR A 393 6.41 15.97 8.74
N ALA A 394 7.33 16.42 7.89
CA ALA A 394 7.00 16.84 6.53
C ALA A 394 6.83 15.60 5.65
N LEU A 395 5.63 15.42 5.08
CA LEU A 395 5.26 14.27 4.26
C LEU A 395 5.02 14.66 2.81
N THR A 396 5.42 13.80 1.88
CA THR A 396 5.16 13.92 0.44
C THR A 396 4.84 12.56 -0.18
N ILE A 397 4.33 12.55 -1.41
CA ILE A 397 4.19 11.33 -2.22
C ILE A 397 5.59 10.89 -2.68
N PRO A 398 6.00 9.61 -2.46
CA PRO A 398 7.37 9.18 -2.69
C PRO A 398 7.81 9.24 -4.16
N ASN A 399 6.95 8.84 -5.09
CA ASN A 399 7.33 8.64 -6.48
C ASN A 399 6.14 8.69 -7.44
N LYS A 400 6.41 8.49 -8.73
CA LYS A 400 5.42 8.56 -9.79
C LYS A 400 4.41 7.42 -9.75
N GLU A 401 4.83 6.21 -9.35
CA GLU A 401 3.94 5.07 -9.18
C GLU A 401 2.85 5.35 -8.15
N ILE A 402 3.23 5.81 -6.96
CA ILE A 402 2.28 6.13 -5.90
C ILE A 402 1.40 7.32 -6.28
N ARG A 403 1.94 8.29 -7.00
CA ARG A 403 1.15 9.39 -7.56
C ARG A 403 0.06 8.88 -8.50
N ASP A 404 0.38 7.96 -9.43
CA ASP A 404 -0.60 7.34 -10.33
C ASP A 404 -1.70 6.59 -9.56
N ILE A 405 -1.34 5.93 -8.45
CA ILE A 405 -2.32 5.27 -7.57
C ILE A 405 -3.27 6.29 -6.94
N PHE A 406 -2.77 7.40 -6.42
CA PHE A 406 -3.61 8.47 -5.88
C PHE A 406 -4.52 9.06 -6.96
N GLU A 407 -3.98 9.43 -8.13
CA GLU A 407 -4.73 10.00 -9.25
C GLU A 407 -5.87 9.08 -9.67
N THR A 408 -5.58 7.81 -9.92
CA THR A 408 -6.59 6.83 -10.34
C THR A 408 -7.63 6.53 -9.27
N THR A 409 -7.25 6.55 -7.98
CA THR A 409 -8.19 6.33 -6.87
C THR A 409 -9.09 7.53 -6.67
N VAL A 410 -8.55 8.75 -6.77
CA VAL A 410 -9.31 10.00 -6.72
C VAL A 410 -10.29 10.09 -7.89
N ILE A 411 -9.85 9.79 -9.12
CA ILE A 411 -10.73 9.76 -10.30
C ILE A 411 -11.87 8.76 -10.10
N LYS A 412 -11.57 7.55 -9.62
CA LYS A 412 -12.59 6.53 -9.36
C LYS A 412 -13.59 6.98 -8.28
N TRP A 413 -13.13 7.65 -7.25
CA TRP A 413 -14.01 8.21 -6.23
C TRP A 413 -14.93 9.30 -6.79
N PHE A 414 -14.42 10.17 -7.63
CA PHE A 414 -15.25 11.16 -8.35
C PHE A 414 -16.31 10.45 -9.18
N ASP A 415 -15.96 9.38 -9.88
CA ASP A 415 -16.91 8.59 -10.66
C ASP A 415 -17.99 7.94 -9.78
N ASP A 416 -17.60 7.32 -8.65
CA ASP A 416 -18.54 6.69 -7.72
C ASP A 416 -19.45 7.74 -7.05
N SER A 417 -18.88 8.86 -6.60
CA SER A 417 -19.65 9.98 -6.02
C SER A 417 -20.60 10.61 -7.05
N ALA A 418 -20.15 10.71 -8.29
CA ALA A 418 -20.94 11.18 -9.38
C ALA A 418 -22.08 10.18 -9.76
N ARG A 419 -21.91 8.87 -9.59
CA ARG A 419 -22.97 7.84 -9.80
C ARG A 419 -24.05 7.86 -8.71
N MET A 420 -23.70 8.19 -7.48
CA MET A 420 -24.65 8.29 -6.36
C MET A 420 -25.49 9.57 -6.39
N TRP A 421 -25.11 10.56 -7.19
CA TRP A 421 -25.85 11.79 -7.35
C TRP A 421 -26.95 11.64 -8.39
N ASN A 422 -28.15 12.22 -8.14
CA ASN A 422 -29.25 12.21 -9.11
C ASN A 422 -28.92 13.17 -10.27
N ARG A 423 -28.23 12.64 -11.29
CA ARG A 423 -27.74 13.36 -12.45
C ARG A 423 -28.83 13.76 -13.42
N LYS A 424 -30.01 13.19 -13.28
CA LYS A 424 -31.11 13.39 -14.23
C LYS A 424 -31.39 14.89 -14.47
N ALA A 425 -31.43 15.67 -13.37
CA ALA A 425 -31.69 17.11 -13.48
C ALA A 425 -30.61 17.86 -14.28
N LEU A 426 -29.30 17.48 -14.13
CA LEU A 426 -28.21 18.07 -14.90
C LEU A 426 -28.33 17.71 -16.38
N PHE A 427 -28.54 16.42 -16.69
CA PHE A 427 -28.62 15.99 -18.09
C PHE A 427 -29.87 16.49 -18.78
N ASP A 428 -31.02 16.52 -18.10
CA ASP A 428 -32.24 17.16 -18.62
C ASP A 428 -32.01 18.64 -18.93
N ALA A 429 -31.26 19.34 -18.08
CA ALA A 429 -30.87 20.73 -18.30
C ALA A 429 -29.93 20.91 -19.52
N VAL A 430 -28.95 20.00 -19.66
CA VAL A 430 -28.03 20.02 -20.83
C VAL A 430 -28.81 19.81 -22.12
N TRP A 431 -29.64 18.76 -22.17
CA TRP A 431 -30.38 18.45 -23.40
C TRP A 431 -31.59 19.35 -23.67
N SER A 432 -32.02 20.13 -22.68
CA SER A 432 -33.03 21.20 -22.89
C SER A 432 -32.45 22.58 -23.17
N GLY A 433 -31.11 22.72 -23.12
CA GLY A 433 -30.45 24.00 -23.33
C GLY A 433 -30.58 25.00 -22.20
N ASN A 434 -30.93 24.55 -20.98
CA ASN A 434 -31.14 25.41 -19.81
C ASN A 434 -29.83 25.67 -19.06
N SER A 435 -29.08 26.69 -19.46
CA SER A 435 -27.77 27.04 -18.87
C SER A 435 -27.84 27.46 -17.40
N GLU A 436 -28.96 28.05 -16.94
CA GLU A 436 -29.14 28.40 -15.52
C GLU A 436 -29.25 27.13 -14.64
N SER A 437 -30.03 26.15 -15.08
CA SER A 437 -30.18 24.88 -14.41
C SER A 437 -28.86 24.08 -14.44
N ILE A 438 -28.12 24.11 -15.54
CA ILE A 438 -26.77 23.51 -15.62
C ILE A 438 -25.85 24.17 -14.59
N THR A 439 -25.81 25.51 -14.55
CA THR A 439 -25.02 26.28 -13.58
C THR A 439 -25.37 25.89 -12.14
N TYR A 440 -26.68 25.79 -11.82
CA TYR A 440 -27.14 25.45 -10.47
C TYR A 440 -26.72 24.05 -10.06
N GLU A 441 -26.97 23.03 -10.89
CA GLU A 441 -26.65 21.64 -10.58
C GLU A 441 -25.13 21.39 -10.55
N MET A 442 -24.38 22.03 -11.47
CA MET A 442 -22.92 21.97 -11.46
C MET A 442 -22.33 22.64 -10.20
N ASN A 443 -22.83 23.79 -9.78
CA ASN A 443 -22.39 24.44 -8.54
C ASN A 443 -22.68 23.58 -7.30
N LYS A 444 -23.82 22.89 -7.28
CA LYS A 444 -24.19 21.97 -6.21
C LYS A 444 -23.24 20.77 -6.14
N LEU A 445 -22.83 20.26 -7.30
CA LEU A 445 -21.85 19.17 -7.42
C LEU A 445 -20.47 19.64 -6.98
N LEU A 446 -19.98 20.77 -7.52
CA LEU A 446 -18.68 21.36 -7.18
C LEU A 446 -18.53 21.64 -5.68
N ARG A 447 -19.60 22.09 -5.00
CA ARG A 447 -19.57 22.32 -3.55
C ARG A 447 -19.40 21.03 -2.74
N LYS A 448 -19.92 19.91 -3.24
CA LYS A 448 -19.86 18.60 -2.57
C LYS A 448 -18.56 17.86 -2.87
N THR A 449 -17.97 18.08 -4.04
CA THR A 449 -16.92 17.21 -4.58
C THR A 449 -15.53 17.85 -4.65
N ILE A 450 -15.41 19.19 -4.65
CA ILE A 450 -14.16 19.90 -4.92
C ILE A 450 -13.73 20.77 -3.74
N SER A 451 -12.43 20.88 -3.48
CA SER A 451 -11.83 21.76 -2.48
C SER A 451 -11.49 23.17 -3.03
N TYR A 452 -11.04 24.10 -2.16
CA TYR A 452 -10.93 25.54 -2.46
C TYR A 452 -9.64 25.98 -3.15
N HIS A 453 -8.73 25.09 -3.58
CA HIS A 453 -7.41 25.47 -4.11
C HIS A 453 -7.24 25.27 -5.61
N ASP A 454 -6.46 26.18 -6.19
CA ASP A 454 -6.10 26.38 -7.60
C ASP A 454 -6.05 25.12 -8.46
N TYR A 455 -7.12 24.85 -9.16
CA TYR A 455 -7.15 23.85 -10.21
C TYR A 455 -6.73 24.49 -11.54
N ARG A 456 -5.95 23.74 -12.32
CA ARG A 456 -5.66 24.09 -13.71
C ARG A 456 -6.86 23.73 -14.57
N GLU A 457 -6.97 24.36 -15.72
CA GLU A 457 -7.99 24.13 -16.74
C GLU A 457 -8.19 22.63 -17.03
N ASP A 458 -7.09 21.87 -17.18
CA ASP A 458 -7.08 20.43 -17.41
C ASP A 458 -7.89 19.61 -16.39
N PHE A 459 -7.94 20.04 -15.14
CA PHE A 459 -8.74 19.38 -14.10
C PHE A 459 -10.23 19.49 -14.37
N TYR A 460 -10.71 20.67 -14.75
CA TYR A 460 -12.14 20.89 -15.02
C TYR A 460 -12.58 20.21 -16.31
N HIS A 461 -11.69 20.06 -17.29
CA HIS A 461 -11.94 19.24 -18.49
C HIS A 461 -12.15 17.77 -18.11
N ALA A 462 -11.22 17.19 -17.34
CA ALA A 462 -11.34 15.81 -16.87
C ALA A 462 -12.59 15.60 -15.98
N PHE A 463 -12.93 16.58 -15.16
CA PHE A 463 -14.13 16.55 -14.33
C PHE A 463 -15.42 16.54 -15.16
N LEU A 464 -15.53 17.41 -16.18
CA LEU A 464 -16.67 17.44 -17.11
C LEU A 464 -16.79 16.11 -17.86
N ALA A 465 -15.68 15.65 -18.47
CA ALA A 465 -15.66 14.39 -19.20
C ALA A 465 -16.07 13.21 -18.30
N GLY A 466 -15.58 13.16 -17.07
CA GLY A 466 -15.92 12.12 -16.10
C GLY A 466 -17.40 12.09 -15.69
N ILE A 467 -18.05 13.25 -15.55
CA ILE A 467 -19.48 13.34 -15.23
C ILE A 467 -20.33 12.67 -16.30
N PHE A 468 -20.05 12.94 -17.57
CA PHE A 468 -20.84 12.43 -18.69
C PHE A 468 -20.47 10.98 -19.04
N ALA A 469 -19.19 10.62 -19.06
CA ALA A 469 -18.74 9.26 -19.30
C ALA A 469 -19.27 8.29 -18.23
N GLY A 470 -19.22 8.70 -16.97
CA GLY A 470 -19.79 7.94 -15.85
C GLY A 470 -21.32 7.83 -15.87
N ALA A 471 -22.01 8.58 -16.74
CA ALA A 471 -23.45 8.44 -17.00
C ALA A 471 -23.78 7.52 -18.19
N GLY A 472 -22.74 7.01 -18.86
CA GLY A 472 -22.87 6.14 -20.02
C GLY A 472 -22.92 6.86 -21.37
N TYR A 473 -22.67 8.18 -21.38
CA TYR A 473 -22.50 8.89 -22.64
C TYR A 473 -21.12 8.61 -23.24
N MET A 474 -21.03 8.58 -24.55
CA MET A 474 -19.74 8.62 -25.24
C MET A 474 -19.21 10.06 -25.12
N VAL A 475 -17.95 10.20 -24.73
CA VAL A 475 -17.31 11.50 -24.48
C VAL A 475 -15.95 11.54 -25.15
N ASP A 476 -15.70 12.58 -25.91
CA ASP A 476 -14.38 12.95 -26.40
C ASP A 476 -13.87 14.15 -25.58
N SER A 477 -12.60 14.10 -25.19
CA SER A 477 -11.93 15.18 -24.47
C SER A 477 -10.62 15.53 -25.19
N ASN A 478 -10.37 16.81 -25.42
CA ASN A 478 -9.17 17.31 -26.11
C ASN A 478 -8.92 16.72 -27.51
N LYS A 479 -9.98 16.38 -28.25
CA LYS A 479 -9.86 15.85 -29.61
C LYS A 479 -9.60 16.99 -30.62
N GLU A 480 -8.67 16.75 -31.53
CA GLU A 480 -8.42 17.70 -32.63
C GLU A 480 -9.58 17.66 -33.63
N HIS A 481 -10.26 18.78 -33.80
CA HIS A 481 -11.34 18.97 -34.74
C HIS A 481 -11.11 20.24 -35.56
N GLY A 482 -11.20 20.16 -36.88
CA GLY A 482 -11.08 21.32 -37.78
C GLY A 482 -9.85 22.19 -37.52
N GLU A 483 -10.04 23.46 -37.19
CA GLU A 483 -8.97 24.42 -36.89
C GLU A 483 -8.62 24.52 -35.38
N GLY A 484 -9.14 23.61 -34.51
CA GLY A 484 -8.89 23.67 -33.07
C GLY A 484 -9.21 22.38 -32.31
N ARG A 485 -9.13 22.44 -30.96
CA ARG A 485 -9.51 21.37 -30.06
C ARG A 485 -10.66 21.81 -29.19
N SER A 486 -11.79 21.08 -29.23
CA SER A 486 -12.86 21.27 -28.25
C SER A 486 -12.46 20.58 -26.92
N ASP A 487 -12.82 21.21 -25.79
CA ASP A 487 -12.45 20.72 -24.50
C ASP A 487 -13.18 19.43 -24.14
N VAL A 488 -14.51 19.40 -24.26
CA VAL A 488 -15.32 18.20 -23.99
C VAL A 488 -16.50 18.13 -24.96
N VAL A 489 -16.66 17.00 -25.62
CA VAL A 489 -17.82 16.71 -26.50
C VAL A 489 -18.55 15.49 -25.96
N VAL A 490 -19.87 15.61 -25.80
CA VAL A 490 -20.74 14.57 -25.25
C VAL A 490 -21.74 14.13 -26.30
N TYR A 491 -21.78 12.84 -26.62
CA TYR A 491 -22.62 12.27 -27.66
C TYR A 491 -23.80 11.49 -27.05
N ASP A 492 -25.02 11.86 -27.42
CA ASP A 492 -26.22 11.06 -27.20
C ASP A 492 -26.67 10.47 -28.54
N THR A 493 -26.01 9.40 -28.93
CA THR A 493 -26.26 8.72 -30.23
C THR A 493 -27.66 8.10 -30.34
N ILE A 494 -28.30 7.82 -29.20
CA ILE A 494 -29.66 7.26 -29.19
C ILE A 494 -30.68 8.29 -29.61
N ASN A 495 -30.48 9.56 -29.23
CA ASN A 495 -31.39 10.65 -29.52
C ASN A 495 -30.84 11.61 -30.58
N ALA A 496 -29.80 11.23 -31.32
CA ALA A 496 -29.13 12.03 -32.34
C ALA A 496 -28.77 13.47 -31.87
N ARG A 497 -28.19 13.58 -30.66
CA ARG A 497 -27.84 14.87 -30.03
C ARG A 497 -26.37 14.92 -29.64
N VAL A 498 -25.77 16.11 -29.74
CA VAL A 498 -24.40 16.35 -29.29
C VAL A 498 -24.32 17.64 -28.47
N ALA A 499 -23.53 17.61 -27.38
CA ALA A 499 -23.25 18.77 -26.56
C ALA A 499 -21.75 19.07 -26.56
N VAL A 500 -21.37 20.28 -26.94
CA VAL A 500 -19.98 20.76 -26.98
C VAL A 500 -19.78 21.74 -25.82
N PHE A 501 -18.77 21.48 -25.00
CA PHE A 501 -18.37 22.33 -23.89
C PHE A 501 -16.97 22.89 -24.13
N GLU A 502 -16.84 24.20 -24.03
CA GLU A 502 -15.56 24.90 -23.93
C GLU A 502 -15.41 25.41 -22.50
N ALA A 503 -14.35 25.02 -21.83
CA ALA A 503 -14.14 25.32 -20.42
C ALA A 503 -13.02 26.34 -20.22
N LYS A 504 -13.21 27.28 -19.32
CA LYS A 504 -12.21 28.26 -18.92
C LYS A 504 -12.06 28.25 -17.38
N TYR A 505 -10.85 28.50 -16.92
CA TYR A 505 -10.58 28.67 -15.51
C TYR A 505 -10.16 30.10 -15.20
N THR A 506 -10.73 30.67 -14.15
CA THR A 506 -10.34 31.99 -13.67
C THR A 506 -9.87 31.98 -12.23
N ARG A 507 -8.95 32.89 -11.89
CA ARG A 507 -8.46 33.11 -10.53
C ARG A 507 -9.27 34.17 -9.77
N ALA A 508 -10.22 34.81 -10.38
CA ALA A 508 -11.02 35.92 -9.83
C ALA A 508 -12.52 35.68 -10.07
N LEU A 509 -13.32 35.80 -9.02
CA LEU A 509 -14.76 35.51 -9.05
C LEU A 509 -15.52 36.47 -10.00
N ASP A 510 -15.08 37.70 -10.06
CA ASP A 510 -15.65 38.76 -10.91
C ASP A 510 -15.39 38.55 -12.42
N LYS A 511 -14.48 37.64 -12.75
CA LYS A 511 -14.18 37.28 -14.15
C LYS A 511 -14.93 36.06 -14.65
N LEU A 512 -15.75 35.39 -13.85
CA LEU A 512 -16.49 34.20 -14.28
C LEU A 512 -17.33 34.48 -15.53
N GLU A 513 -17.99 35.62 -15.58
CA GLU A 513 -18.87 35.99 -16.71
C GLU A 513 -18.07 36.27 -17.99
N SER A 514 -17.01 37.06 -17.90
CA SER A 514 -16.16 37.38 -19.06
C SER A 514 -15.43 36.15 -19.62
N GLU A 515 -14.95 35.24 -18.76
CA GLU A 515 -14.29 33.99 -19.18
C GLU A 515 -15.29 33.02 -19.83
N CYS A 516 -16.56 33.03 -19.37
CA CYS A 516 -17.63 32.26 -20.00
C CYS A 516 -17.96 32.78 -21.39
N ASP A 517 -17.94 34.12 -21.59
CA ASP A 517 -18.15 34.76 -22.89
C ASP A 517 -16.99 34.45 -23.86
N ILE A 518 -15.73 34.47 -23.36
CA ILE A 518 -14.55 34.05 -24.12
C ILE A 518 -14.67 32.58 -24.56
N ALA A 519 -15.18 31.69 -23.70
CA ALA A 519 -15.41 30.30 -24.04
C ALA A 519 -16.42 30.17 -25.21
N LEU A 520 -17.49 30.98 -25.23
CA LEU A 520 -18.46 31.00 -26.33
C LEU A 520 -17.87 31.57 -27.62
N GLU A 521 -17.04 32.61 -27.52
CA GLU A 521 -16.33 33.19 -28.68
C GLU A 521 -15.40 32.14 -29.32
N HIS A 522 -14.67 31.34 -28.52
CA HIS A 522 -13.83 30.27 -29.03
C HIS A 522 -14.61 29.20 -29.79
N ILE A 523 -15.82 28.83 -29.34
CA ILE A 523 -16.68 27.87 -30.03
C ILE A 523 -17.05 28.42 -31.42
N ASP A 524 -17.29 29.74 -31.54
CA ASP A 524 -17.63 30.42 -32.82
C ASP A 524 -16.45 30.49 -33.76
N GLU A 525 -15.31 30.99 -33.28
CA GLU A 525 -14.11 31.18 -34.11
C GLU A 525 -13.63 29.86 -34.70
N ARG A 526 -13.76 28.77 -33.96
CA ARG A 526 -13.30 27.44 -34.36
C ARG A 526 -14.35 26.56 -35.00
N MET A 527 -15.57 27.09 -35.17
CA MET A 527 -16.70 26.47 -35.86
C MET A 527 -17.03 25.04 -35.39
N TYR A 528 -16.88 24.74 -34.10
CA TYR A 528 -17.09 23.40 -33.56
C TYR A 528 -18.47 22.82 -33.83
N ALA A 529 -19.53 23.63 -33.89
CA ALA A 529 -20.88 23.18 -34.19
C ALA A 529 -21.02 22.63 -35.62
N LYS A 530 -20.30 23.19 -36.61
CA LYS A 530 -20.43 22.81 -38.02
C LYS A 530 -20.01 21.36 -38.31
N GLU A 531 -19.11 20.84 -37.54
CA GLU A 531 -18.60 19.46 -37.73
C GLU A 531 -19.68 18.41 -37.46
N TYR A 532 -20.69 18.76 -36.63
CA TYR A 532 -21.75 17.85 -36.21
C TYR A 532 -23.07 18.04 -36.94
N GLU A 533 -23.18 19.05 -37.81
CA GLU A 533 -24.43 19.39 -38.52
C GLU A 533 -24.96 18.27 -39.43
N ASP A 534 -24.06 17.46 -39.99
CA ASP A 534 -24.43 16.36 -40.88
C ASP A 534 -24.86 15.09 -40.16
N ASP A 535 -24.41 14.91 -38.87
CA ASP A 535 -24.55 13.65 -38.14
C ASP A 535 -25.56 13.72 -36.97
N TYR A 536 -25.92 14.93 -36.50
CA TYR A 536 -26.77 15.12 -35.31
C TYR A 536 -27.88 16.14 -35.56
N ASP A 537 -29.09 15.83 -35.09
CA ASP A 537 -30.25 16.69 -35.23
C ASP A 537 -30.23 17.90 -34.28
N ASP A 538 -29.70 17.69 -33.06
CA ASP A 538 -29.60 18.71 -32.02
C ASP A 538 -28.14 18.94 -31.61
N ILE A 539 -27.63 20.14 -31.79
CA ILE A 539 -26.28 20.54 -31.40
C ILE A 539 -26.39 21.62 -30.32
N MET A 540 -25.86 21.29 -29.13
CA MET A 540 -25.85 22.20 -27.99
C MET A 540 -24.42 22.68 -27.71
N CYS A 541 -24.19 23.99 -27.71
CA CYS A 541 -22.89 24.59 -27.43
C CYS A 541 -22.93 25.36 -26.12
N TYR A 542 -21.97 25.11 -25.25
CA TYR A 542 -21.86 25.69 -23.92
C TYR A 542 -20.47 26.24 -23.65
N GLY A 543 -20.39 27.52 -23.27
CA GLY A 543 -19.24 28.06 -22.57
C GLY A 543 -19.40 27.84 -21.08
N ILE A 544 -18.38 27.29 -20.44
CA ILE A 544 -18.35 27.10 -18.99
C ILE A 544 -17.09 27.70 -18.39
N SER A 545 -17.23 28.54 -17.38
CA SER A 545 -16.10 29.11 -16.65
C SER A 545 -16.10 28.60 -15.19
N PHE A 546 -14.92 28.34 -14.66
CA PHE A 546 -14.73 27.84 -13.31
C PHE A 546 -13.91 28.79 -12.43
N PHE A 547 -14.37 28.96 -11.20
CA PHE A 547 -13.64 29.62 -10.13
C PHE A 547 -13.81 28.80 -8.84
N LYS A 548 -12.79 28.06 -8.43
CA LYS A 548 -12.87 27.21 -7.23
C LYS A 548 -14.12 26.29 -7.27
N LYS A 549 -14.99 26.36 -6.26
CA LYS A 549 -16.24 25.58 -6.16
C LYS A 549 -17.44 26.23 -6.87
N ARG A 550 -17.20 27.10 -7.83
CA ARG A 550 -18.24 27.79 -8.59
C ARG A 550 -17.98 27.66 -10.08
N CYS A 551 -19.03 27.55 -10.82
CA CYS A 551 -19.02 27.72 -12.27
C CYS A 551 -20.15 28.62 -12.72
N LEU A 552 -20.00 29.12 -13.92
CA LEU A 552 -21.04 29.76 -14.70
C LEU A 552 -21.11 29.08 -16.06
N VAL A 553 -22.31 28.75 -16.51
CA VAL A 553 -22.55 28.15 -17.83
C VAL A 553 -23.44 29.08 -18.63
N LYS A 554 -23.04 29.37 -19.85
CA LYS A 554 -23.85 30.07 -20.84
C LYS A 554 -24.05 29.18 -22.05
N LYS A 555 -25.24 29.21 -22.62
CA LYS A 555 -25.53 28.54 -23.89
C LYS A 555 -25.33 29.53 -25.01
N LYS A 556 -24.86 29.05 -26.15
CA LYS A 556 -24.83 29.77 -27.40
C LYS A 556 -26.23 29.91 -27.98
#